data_15e6b5651cbf158fe8b1192f5cbbb400
#
_entry.id   15e6b5651cbf158fe8b1192f5cbbb400
#
_cell.length_a   1.000
_cell.length_b   1.000
_cell.length_c   1.000
_cell.angle_alpha   90.00
_cell.angle_beta   90.00
_cell.angle_gamma   90.00
#
_symmetry.space_group_name_H-M   'P 1'
#
loop_
_entity.id
_entity.type
_entity.pdbx_description
1 polymer ?
#
loop_
_entity_poly.entity_id
_entity_poly.type
_entity_poly.pdbx_seq_one_letter_code
_entity_poly.pdbx_strand_id
1 'polypeptide(L)'
;MLKIFSAASLVFCLNFAAPSLYAETLNAPTTPTSDTTAPQADTNAAQVFGLWTVRCAAKGQCIASTSLANKDANGKPRKLVEVRVSSNADKRDLIVHIQSGVLIRPGIEVAVADQVAKLEYTVCNSAICVAGTPLTEEMYTAIKKSDVLKASVVLAPNPKNQQPQKIELSFKLDGSGNALKAIESQ
;
A
#
# COMPACT_ATOMS: atom_id res chain seq x y z
N MET A 1 11.79 50.93 17.53
CA MET A 1 12.61 50.61 18.73
C MET A 1 13.39 49.34 18.46
N LEU A 2 14.67 49.56 18.37
CA LEU A 2 15.75 48.61 18.01
C LEU A 2 16.17 47.82 19.27
N LYS A 3 16.30 46.48 19.23
CA LYS A 3 17.15 45.76 20.16
C LYS A 3 17.83 44.59 19.46
N ILE A 4 19.10 44.77 19.21
CA ILE A 4 20.16 43.89 18.83
C ILE A 4 20.67 43.15 20.07
N PHE A 5 20.89 41.85 20.05
CA PHE A 5 21.84 41.10 20.87
C PHE A 5 22.32 39.92 20.00
N SER A 6 23.44 39.90 19.51
CA SER A 6 24.88 39.75 19.80
C SER A 6 25.25 38.40 20.49
N ALA A 7 25.90 37.57 19.69
CA ALA A 7 27.04 36.71 19.86
C ALA A 7 27.18 35.76 21.08
N ALA A 8 27.54 34.50 20.79
CA ALA A 8 28.78 33.88 21.33
C ALA A 8 29.07 32.56 20.60
N SER A 9 30.25 32.53 20.00
CA SER A 9 31.01 31.37 19.53
C SER A 9 31.40 30.43 20.67
N LEU A 10 31.42 29.14 20.40
CA LEU A 10 32.31 28.22 21.11
C LEU A 10 32.76 27.11 20.15
N VAL A 11 34.03 27.25 19.73
CA VAL A 11 34.88 26.27 19.06
C VAL A 11 35.31 25.23 20.10
N PHE A 12 35.15 23.95 19.79
CA PHE A 12 35.87 22.90 20.51
C PHE A 12 36.47 21.92 19.49
N CYS A 13 37.74 22.12 19.22
CA CYS A 13 38.62 21.14 18.58
C CYS A 13 39.05 20.11 19.61
N LEU A 14 38.95 18.84 19.30
CA LEU A 14 39.75 17.80 19.94
C LEU A 14 40.11 16.74 18.91
N ASN A 15 41.38 16.82 18.48
CA ASN A 15 42.10 15.78 17.77
C ASN A 15 42.38 14.60 18.71
N PHE A 16 42.14 13.39 18.26
CA PHE A 16 42.85 12.20 18.74
C PHE A 16 43.21 11.31 17.57
N ALA A 17 44.49 11.35 17.21
CA ALA A 17 45.11 10.36 16.34
C ALA A 17 45.72 9.27 17.23
N ALA A 18 45.52 8.02 16.90
CA ALA A 18 46.42 6.94 17.30
C ALA A 18 46.37 5.83 16.23
N PRO A 19 47.53 5.44 15.69
CA PRO A 19 47.62 4.29 14.79
C PRO A 19 47.88 3.02 15.60
N SER A 20 47.12 1.97 15.39
CA SER A 20 47.44 0.63 15.85
C SER A 20 47.75 -0.25 14.66
N LEU A 21 49.01 -0.52 14.47
CA LEU A 21 49.55 -1.63 13.68
C LEU A 21 49.14 -2.95 14.33
N TYR A 22 48.45 -3.79 13.62
CA TYR A 22 48.32 -5.21 13.99
C TYR A 22 48.76 -6.10 12.82
N ALA A 23 49.64 -7.01 13.20
CA ALA A 23 50.41 -7.96 12.41
C ALA A 23 49.53 -8.87 11.55
N GLU A 24 50.01 -9.11 10.34
CA GLU A 24 49.62 -10.22 9.48
C GLU A 24 49.96 -11.55 10.13
N THR A 25 48.98 -12.38 10.39
CA THR A 25 49.13 -13.82 10.55
C THR A 25 48.64 -14.50 9.30
N LEU A 26 49.55 -15.01 8.50
CA LEU A 26 49.36 -15.98 7.43
C LEU A 26 48.71 -17.22 8.01
N ASN A 27 47.46 -17.48 7.73
CA ASN A 27 46.81 -18.78 7.95
C ASN A 27 46.41 -19.40 6.60
N ALA A 28 46.76 -20.66 6.50
CA ALA A 28 46.63 -21.56 5.36
C ALA A 28 45.19 -21.61 4.74
N PRO A 29 45.09 -22.06 3.49
CA PRO A 29 43.80 -22.12 2.80
C PRO A 29 42.94 -23.26 3.35
N THR A 30 41.93 -22.91 4.12
CA THR A 30 40.82 -23.79 4.43
C THR A 30 39.88 -23.79 3.24
N THR A 31 39.66 -24.96 2.69
CA THR A 31 38.67 -25.29 1.66
C THR A 31 37.30 -24.75 2.06
N PRO A 32 36.60 -23.96 1.20
CA PRO A 32 35.25 -23.55 1.49
C PRO A 32 34.33 -24.77 1.37
N THR A 33 33.84 -25.25 2.50
CA THR A 33 32.66 -26.13 2.54
C THR A 33 31.51 -25.33 1.97
N SER A 34 31.02 -25.71 0.80
CA SER A 34 29.82 -25.15 0.20
C SER A 34 28.62 -25.53 1.05
N ASP A 35 28.31 -24.70 2.04
CA ASP A 35 26.97 -24.68 2.61
C ASP A 35 26.02 -24.14 1.54
N THR A 36 25.38 -25.07 0.84
CA THR A 36 24.23 -24.78 -0.01
C THR A 36 23.08 -24.41 0.92
N THR A 37 23.09 -23.17 1.41
CA THR A 37 21.91 -22.57 2.01
C THR A 37 20.88 -22.44 0.90
N ALA A 38 19.86 -23.30 0.96
CA ALA A 38 18.69 -23.17 0.08
C ALA A 38 18.20 -21.71 0.11
N PRO A 39 17.85 -21.12 -1.05
CA PRO A 39 17.33 -19.75 -1.06
C PRO A 39 16.13 -19.72 -0.14
N GLN A 40 16.21 -18.97 0.97
CA GLN A 40 15.03 -18.59 1.73
C GLN A 40 14.13 -17.84 0.76
N ALA A 41 12.97 -18.43 0.45
CA ALA A 41 11.95 -17.77 -0.35
C ALA A 41 11.65 -16.42 0.32
N ASP A 42 11.88 -15.33 -0.41
CA ASP A 42 11.54 -13.98 0.03
C ASP A 42 10.04 -13.96 0.36
N THR A 43 9.70 -14.00 1.64
CA THR A 43 8.31 -13.98 2.13
C THR A 43 7.57 -12.70 1.75
N ASN A 44 8.28 -11.72 1.18
CA ASN A 44 7.75 -10.47 0.65
C ASN A 44 7.56 -10.44 -0.87
N ALA A 45 7.83 -11.54 -1.59
CA ALA A 45 7.65 -11.59 -3.03
C ALA A 45 6.16 -11.40 -3.38
N ALA A 46 5.88 -10.42 -4.25
CA ALA A 46 4.52 -10.19 -4.74
C ALA A 46 4.08 -11.34 -5.65
N GLN A 47 2.93 -11.95 -5.36
CA GLN A 47 2.28 -12.94 -6.22
C GLN A 47 1.22 -12.25 -7.07
N VAL A 48 1.12 -12.59 -8.37
CA VAL A 48 0.17 -11.97 -9.29
C VAL A 48 -0.85 -13.00 -9.75
N PHE A 49 -2.13 -12.64 -9.67
CA PHE A 49 -3.28 -13.43 -10.08
C PHE A 49 -4.18 -12.56 -10.97
N GLY A 50 -4.04 -12.69 -12.29
CA GLY A 50 -4.75 -11.81 -13.23
C GLY A 50 -4.45 -10.33 -12.96
N LEU A 51 -5.47 -9.57 -12.58
CA LEU A 51 -5.34 -8.14 -12.24
C LEU A 51 -5.05 -7.89 -10.75
N TRP A 52 -4.90 -8.94 -9.96
CA TRP A 52 -4.66 -8.85 -8.52
C TRP A 52 -3.22 -9.15 -8.15
N THR A 53 -2.72 -8.44 -7.18
CA THR A 53 -1.40 -8.65 -6.58
C THR A 53 -1.58 -8.98 -5.10
N VAL A 54 -0.97 -10.06 -4.65
CA VAL A 54 -0.93 -10.48 -3.24
C VAL A 54 0.44 -10.21 -2.67
N ARG A 55 0.49 -9.62 -1.48
CA ARG A 55 1.70 -9.45 -0.68
C ARG A 55 1.40 -9.83 0.75
N CYS A 56 2.27 -10.64 1.32
CA CYS A 56 2.18 -11.06 2.72
C CYS A 56 3.39 -10.53 3.49
N ALA A 57 3.14 -9.84 4.59
CA ALA A 57 4.16 -9.51 5.56
C ALA A 57 4.41 -10.71 6.50
N ALA A 58 5.45 -10.63 7.32
CA ALA A 58 5.65 -11.59 8.39
C ALA A 58 4.40 -11.66 9.29
N LYS A 59 4.13 -12.83 9.89
CA LYS A 59 3.00 -13.08 10.80
C LYS A 59 1.61 -13.19 10.15
N GLY A 60 1.53 -13.67 8.91
CA GLY A 60 0.22 -13.98 8.29
C GLY A 60 -0.62 -12.76 7.92
N GLN A 61 -0.05 -11.55 7.90
CA GLN A 61 -0.75 -10.38 7.41
C GLN A 61 -0.61 -10.29 5.89
N CYS A 62 -1.68 -10.55 5.17
CA CYS A 62 -1.69 -10.54 3.72
C CYS A 62 -2.64 -9.48 3.17
N ILE A 63 -2.29 -8.94 2.02
CA ILE A 63 -3.09 -7.98 1.28
C ILE A 63 -3.19 -8.43 -0.17
N ALA A 64 -4.41 -8.62 -0.65
CA ALA A 64 -4.73 -8.74 -2.06
C ALA A 64 -5.21 -7.39 -2.58
N SER A 65 -4.67 -6.91 -3.70
CA SER A 65 -5.01 -5.60 -4.23
C SER A 65 -5.15 -5.58 -5.74
N THR A 66 -6.06 -4.75 -6.25
CA THR A 66 -6.19 -4.36 -7.66
C THR A 66 -6.29 -2.84 -7.78
N SER A 67 -5.94 -2.27 -8.93
CA SER A 67 -5.92 -0.82 -9.09
C SER A 67 -6.33 -0.36 -10.47
N LEU A 68 -6.89 0.85 -10.53
CA LEU A 68 -7.05 1.63 -11.74
C LEU A 68 -5.92 2.66 -11.82
N ALA A 69 -5.35 2.78 -13.00
CA ALA A 69 -4.30 3.75 -13.28
C ALA A 69 -4.63 4.52 -14.56
N ASN A 70 -4.19 5.76 -14.62
CA ASN A 70 -4.09 6.53 -15.86
C ASN A 70 -2.61 6.83 -16.16
N LYS A 71 -2.37 7.46 -17.31
CA LYS A 71 -1.04 8.00 -17.62
C LYS A 71 -1.02 9.48 -17.21
N ASP A 72 0.06 9.91 -16.58
CA ASP A 72 0.34 11.31 -16.32
C ASP A 72 0.73 12.05 -17.63
N ALA A 73 1.00 13.35 -17.54
CA ALA A 73 1.40 14.16 -18.69
C ALA A 73 2.70 13.68 -19.37
N ASN A 74 3.51 12.89 -18.68
CA ASN A 74 4.76 12.31 -19.18
C ASN A 74 4.59 10.86 -19.67
N GLY A 75 3.35 10.36 -19.72
CA GLY A 75 3.03 9.00 -20.14
C GLY A 75 3.31 7.93 -19.09
N LYS A 76 3.73 8.30 -17.86
CA LYS A 76 3.97 7.35 -16.76
C LYS A 76 2.65 6.90 -16.15
N PRO A 77 2.51 5.60 -15.83
CA PRO A 77 1.32 5.12 -15.14
C PRO A 77 1.22 5.75 -13.74
N ARG A 78 0.07 6.35 -13.45
CA ARG A 78 -0.27 6.93 -12.15
C ARG A 78 -1.50 6.20 -11.60
N LYS A 79 -1.33 5.57 -10.45
CA LYS A 79 -2.43 4.90 -9.76
C LYS A 79 -3.45 5.95 -9.30
N LEU A 80 -4.71 5.78 -9.67
CA LEU A 80 -5.81 6.66 -9.28
C LEU A 80 -6.52 6.12 -8.04
N VAL A 81 -6.86 4.84 -8.09
CA VAL A 81 -7.61 4.15 -7.05
C VAL A 81 -7.05 2.74 -6.91
N GLU A 82 -7.00 2.24 -5.70
CA GLU A 82 -6.62 0.87 -5.39
C GLU A 82 -7.62 0.29 -4.40
N VAL A 83 -8.18 -0.85 -4.74
CA VAL A 83 -9.02 -1.66 -3.86
C VAL A 83 -8.15 -2.74 -3.24
N ARG A 84 -8.24 -2.90 -1.93
CA ARG A 84 -7.50 -3.88 -1.15
C ARG A 84 -8.43 -4.72 -0.29
N VAL A 85 -8.14 -5.99 -0.21
CA VAL A 85 -8.67 -6.89 0.81
C VAL A 85 -7.49 -7.27 1.68
N SER A 86 -7.53 -6.86 2.95
CA SER A 86 -6.56 -7.29 3.95
C SER A 86 -7.09 -8.50 4.72
N SER A 87 -6.20 -9.40 5.08
CA SER A 87 -6.47 -10.52 5.98
C SER A 87 -5.44 -10.50 7.11
N ASN A 88 -5.95 -10.56 8.34
CA ASN A 88 -5.12 -10.65 9.54
C ASN A 88 -5.84 -11.56 10.54
N ALA A 89 -5.37 -12.80 10.67
CA ALA A 89 -6.02 -13.84 11.44
C ALA A 89 -7.52 -13.97 11.05
N ASP A 90 -8.43 -13.70 12.00
CA ASP A 90 -9.89 -13.85 11.81
C ASP A 90 -10.56 -12.59 11.25
N LYS A 91 -9.79 -11.53 10.92
CA LYS A 91 -10.35 -10.25 10.46
C LYS A 91 -9.99 -9.98 9.02
N ARG A 92 -11.00 -9.56 8.26
CA ARG A 92 -10.83 -9.08 6.89
C ARG A 92 -11.40 -7.68 6.79
N ASP A 93 -10.68 -6.81 6.09
CA ASP A 93 -11.13 -5.45 5.81
C ASP A 93 -11.10 -5.18 4.32
N LEU A 94 -12.12 -4.46 3.85
CA LEU A 94 -12.16 -3.85 2.52
C LEU A 94 -11.65 -2.42 2.66
N ILE A 95 -10.58 -2.11 1.93
CA ILE A 95 -9.90 -0.81 1.98
C ILE A 95 -9.81 -0.23 0.58
N VAL A 96 -10.13 1.03 0.43
CA VAL A 96 -9.97 1.77 -0.83
C VAL A 96 -9.01 2.93 -0.61
N HIS A 97 -7.96 2.96 -1.40
CA HIS A 97 -7.03 4.08 -1.51
C HIS A 97 -7.40 4.87 -2.75
N ILE A 98 -7.67 6.15 -2.63
CA ILE A 98 -8.01 7.03 -3.75
C ILE A 98 -7.17 8.32 -3.67
N GLN A 99 -6.82 8.90 -4.81
CA GLN A 99 -6.17 10.21 -4.81
C GLN A 99 -7.04 11.26 -4.12
N SER A 100 -6.41 12.24 -3.47
CA SER A 100 -7.09 13.37 -2.86
C SER A 100 -7.94 14.16 -3.87
N GLY A 101 -8.89 14.93 -3.39
CA GLY A 101 -9.84 15.67 -4.24
C GLY A 101 -11.24 15.05 -4.21
N VAL A 102 -11.52 14.21 -3.23
CA VAL A 102 -12.85 13.64 -2.95
C VAL A 102 -13.50 14.33 -1.75
N LEU A 103 -14.83 14.33 -1.69
CA LEU A 103 -15.56 14.73 -0.49
C LEU A 103 -15.51 13.63 0.56
N ILE A 104 -15.16 14.00 1.78
CA ILE A 104 -15.08 13.06 2.92
C ILE A 104 -16.47 12.50 3.28
N ARG A 105 -17.48 13.36 3.32
CA ARG A 105 -18.88 12.96 3.44
C ARG A 105 -19.47 12.93 2.04
N PRO A 106 -19.87 11.86 1.49
CA PRO A 106 -20.60 10.70 1.98
C PRO A 106 -19.79 9.41 2.11
N GLY A 107 -18.48 9.39 2.00
CA GLY A 107 -17.67 8.18 1.99
C GLY A 107 -17.57 7.58 0.58
N ILE A 108 -17.20 6.29 0.53
CA ILE A 108 -17.15 5.48 -0.70
C ILE A 108 -18.20 4.39 -0.61
N GLU A 109 -19.00 4.21 -1.65
CA GLU A 109 -19.90 3.08 -1.78
C GLU A 109 -19.27 2.06 -2.73
N VAL A 110 -19.11 0.83 -2.26
CA VAL A 110 -18.59 -0.29 -3.06
C VAL A 110 -19.70 -1.30 -3.28
N ALA A 111 -19.95 -1.64 -4.54
CA ALA A 111 -20.96 -2.62 -4.94
C ALA A 111 -20.33 -3.77 -5.72
N VAL A 112 -20.71 -5.02 -5.39
CA VAL A 112 -20.31 -6.24 -6.08
C VAL A 112 -21.52 -7.18 -6.13
N ALA A 113 -21.99 -7.51 -7.32
CA ALA A 113 -23.26 -8.21 -7.50
C ALA A 113 -24.41 -7.46 -6.77
N ASP A 114 -25.10 -8.12 -5.86
CA ASP A 114 -26.17 -7.59 -5.02
C ASP A 114 -25.70 -7.05 -3.66
N GLN A 115 -24.39 -7.14 -3.38
CA GLN A 115 -23.81 -6.68 -2.13
C GLN A 115 -23.33 -5.23 -2.23
N VAL A 116 -23.63 -4.43 -1.21
CA VAL A 116 -23.19 -3.02 -1.12
C VAL A 116 -22.56 -2.77 0.24
N ALA A 117 -21.36 -2.19 0.24
CA ALA A 117 -20.66 -1.76 1.43
C ALA A 117 -20.38 -0.26 1.37
N LYS A 118 -20.57 0.42 2.50
CA LYS A 118 -20.22 1.83 2.67
C LYS A 118 -18.94 1.92 3.47
N LEU A 119 -17.92 2.58 2.89
CA LEU A 119 -16.62 2.78 3.50
C LEU A 119 -16.50 4.22 3.98
N GLU A 120 -16.06 4.39 5.22
CA GLU A 120 -15.76 5.69 5.79
C GLU A 120 -14.29 6.04 5.61
N TYR A 121 -13.99 7.31 5.33
CA TYR A 121 -12.61 7.77 5.25
C TYR A 121 -11.99 7.81 6.64
N THR A 122 -10.88 7.11 6.81
CA THR A 122 -10.10 7.07 8.05
C THR A 122 -8.95 8.07 8.04
N VAL A 123 -8.35 8.30 6.89
CA VAL A 123 -7.23 9.22 6.69
C VAL A 123 -7.34 9.88 5.33
N CYS A 124 -7.09 11.19 5.27
CA CYS A 124 -6.84 11.94 4.03
C CYS A 124 -5.69 12.90 4.23
N ASN A 125 -4.77 12.92 3.29
CA ASN A 125 -3.69 13.91 3.19
C ASN A 125 -3.71 14.56 1.79
N SER A 126 -2.70 15.38 1.47
CA SER A 126 -2.62 16.06 0.18
C SER A 126 -2.49 15.14 -1.04
N ALA A 127 -2.11 13.89 -0.86
CA ALA A 127 -1.86 12.94 -1.94
C ALA A 127 -2.95 11.87 -2.05
N ILE A 128 -3.42 11.33 -0.92
CA ILE A 128 -4.28 10.15 -0.87
C ILE A 128 -5.30 10.22 0.24
N CYS A 129 -6.47 9.67 0.00
CA CYS A 129 -7.49 9.34 0.98
C CYS A 129 -7.63 7.82 1.11
N VAL A 130 -7.81 7.34 2.33
CA VAL A 130 -8.02 5.93 2.67
C VAL A 130 -9.38 5.79 3.32
N ALA A 131 -10.20 4.92 2.76
CA ALA A 131 -11.49 4.55 3.33
C ALA A 131 -11.49 3.04 3.58
N GLY A 132 -12.18 2.60 4.63
CA GLY A 132 -12.23 1.18 4.96
C GLY A 132 -13.47 0.79 5.75
N THR A 133 -13.76 -0.52 5.72
CA THR A 133 -14.83 -1.16 6.50
C THR A 133 -14.49 -2.63 6.72
N PRO A 134 -14.92 -3.24 7.83
CA PRO A 134 -14.87 -4.69 7.97
C PRO A 134 -15.58 -5.37 6.79
N LEU A 135 -14.97 -6.42 6.26
CA LEU A 135 -15.49 -7.14 5.10
C LEU A 135 -16.37 -8.29 5.56
N THR A 136 -17.66 -8.26 5.20
CA THR A 136 -18.59 -9.36 5.48
C THR A 136 -18.30 -10.58 4.60
N GLU A 137 -18.72 -11.78 5.04
CA GLU A 137 -18.54 -13.02 4.28
C GLU A 137 -19.30 -13.01 2.94
N GLU A 138 -20.47 -12.36 2.90
CA GLU A 138 -21.27 -12.22 1.68
C GLU A 138 -20.53 -11.37 0.65
N MET A 139 -20.03 -10.20 1.06
CA MET A 139 -19.25 -9.32 0.20
C MET A 139 -17.94 -9.98 -0.24
N TYR A 140 -17.24 -10.67 0.68
CA TYR A 140 -16.04 -11.43 0.37
C TYR A 140 -16.28 -12.51 -0.68
N THR A 141 -17.37 -13.26 -0.52
CA THR A 141 -17.80 -14.29 -1.48
C THR A 141 -18.19 -13.66 -2.83
N ALA A 142 -18.87 -12.51 -2.80
CA ALA A 142 -19.21 -11.78 -4.01
C ALA A 142 -17.95 -11.34 -4.78
N ILE A 143 -16.93 -10.79 -4.10
CA ILE A 143 -15.64 -10.40 -4.73
C ILE A 143 -14.93 -11.62 -5.35
N LYS A 144 -15.01 -12.79 -4.73
CA LYS A 144 -14.39 -14.03 -5.26
C LYS A 144 -15.05 -14.57 -6.52
N LYS A 145 -16.33 -14.30 -6.71
CA LYS A 145 -17.16 -14.95 -7.75
C LYS A 145 -17.62 -14.03 -8.87
N SER A 146 -17.59 -12.74 -8.67
CA SER A 146 -18.08 -11.75 -9.65
C SER A 146 -16.98 -11.29 -10.59
N ASP A 147 -17.39 -10.69 -11.70
CA ASP A 147 -16.48 -10.18 -12.73
C ASP A 147 -16.12 -8.70 -12.51
N VAL A 148 -16.98 -7.96 -11.80
CA VAL A 148 -16.87 -6.51 -11.66
C VAL A 148 -17.19 -6.06 -10.23
N LEU A 149 -16.36 -5.16 -9.73
CA LEU A 149 -16.59 -4.34 -8.54
C LEU A 149 -16.76 -2.89 -8.98
N LYS A 150 -17.77 -2.21 -8.44
CA LYS A 150 -17.99 -0.79 -8.67
C LYS A 150 -17.72 0.00 -7.39
N ALA A 151 -16.99 1.11 -7.52
CA ALA A 151 -16.78 2.04 -6.42
C ALA A 151 -17.33 3.42 -6.80
N SER A 152 -18.29 3.94 -6.04
CA SER A 152 -18.86 5.27 -6.22
C SER A 152 -18.23 6.25 -5.24
N VAL A 153 -17.73 7.37 -5.74
CA VAL A 153 -17.13 8.45 -4.96
C VAL A 153 -17.68 9.80 -5.40
N VAL A 154 -17.59 10.78 -4.53
CA VAL A 154 -17.96 12.16 -4.88
C VAL A 154 -16.69 13.01 -4.93
N LEU A 155 -16.39 13.54 -6.11
CA LEU A 155 -15.28 14.47 -6.31
C LEU A 155 -15.64 15.83 -5.69
N ALA A 156 -14.66 16.45 -5.04
CA ALA A 156 -14.77 17.81 -4.56
C ALA A 156 -14.86 18.81 -5.74
N PRO A 157 -15.54 19.93 -5.57
CA PRO A 157 -15.52 21.02 -6.55
C PRO A 157 -14.09 21.44 -6.89
N ASN A 158 -13.85 21.76 -8.15
CA ASN A 158 -12.56 22.25 -8.64
C ASN A 158 -12.77 23.44 -9.58
N PRO A 159 -11.72 24.18 -9.99
CA PRO A 159 -11.87 25.39 -10.84
C PRO A 159 -12.59 25.17 -12.17
N LYS A 160 -12.55 23.93 -12.72
CA LYS A 160 -13.22 23.57 -13.96
C LYS A 160 -14.66 23.14 -13.73
N ASN A 161 -14.96 22.63 -12.54
CA ASN A 161 -16.28 22.16 -12.17
C ASN A 161 -16.60 22.57 -10.73
N GLN A 162 -17.46 23.56 -10.60
CA GLN A 162 -17.80 24.18 -9.30
C GLN A 162 -18.78 23.38 -8.46
N GLN A 163 -19.32 22.27 -9.00
CA GLN A 163 -20.22 21.39 -8.28
C GLN A 163 -19.58 20.04 -7.97
N PRO A 164 -19.94 19.41 -6.83
CA PRO A 164 -19.55 18.03 -6.55
C PRO A 164 -20.04 17.07 -7.64
N GLN A 165 -19.20 16.13 -8.03
CA GLN A 165 -19.55 15.13 -9.05
C GLN A 165 -19.48 13.72 -8.45
N LYS A 166 -20.61 12.98 -8.49
CA LYS A 166 -20.56 11.54 -8.23
C LYS A 166 -20.00 10.84 -9.46
N ILE A 167 -18.94 10.05 -9.27
CA ILE A 167 -18.35 9.20 -10.30
C ILE A 167 -18.41 7.75 -9.86
N GLU A 168 -18.54 6.85 -10.83
CA GLU A 168 -18.46 5.41 -10.63
C GLU A 168 -17.20 4.88 -11.30
N LEU A 169 -16.44 4.10 -10.57
CA LEU A 169 -15.20 3.45 -11.00
C LEU A 169 -15.45 1.95 -11.05
N SER A 170 -15.17 1.33 -12.20
CA SER A 170 -15.38 -0.11 -12.38
C SER A 170 -14.05 -0.84 -12.40
N PHE A 171 -13.92 -1.87 -11.56
CA PHE A 171 -12.77 -2.76 -11.45
C PHE A 171 -13.13 -4.13 -12.00
N LYS A 172 -12.36 -4.64 -12.93
CA LYS A 172 -12.42 -6.05 -13.31
C LYS A 172 -11.84 -6.91 -12.19
N LEU A 173 -12.55 -7.97 -11.83
CA LEU A 173 -12.17 -8.87 -10.75
C LEU A 173 -11.43 -10.13 -11.24
N ASP A 174 -10.89 -10.10 -12.47
CA ASP A 174 -10.10 -11.21 -13.01
C ASP A 174 -8.95 -11.58 -12.06
N GLY A 175 -8.92 -12.85 -11.63
CA GLY A 175 -7.95 -13.38 -10.68
C GLY A 175 -8.29 -13.18 -9.21
N SER A 176 -9.37 -12.46 -8.85
CA SER A 176 -9.76 -12.20 -7.45
C SER A 176 -9.91 -13.48 -6.63
N GLY A 177 -10.59 -14.50 -7.18
CA GLY A 177 -10.82 -15.77 -6.49
C GLY A 177 -9.54 -16.46 -6.05
N ASN A 178 -8.50 -16.47 -6.90
CA ASN A 178 -7.20 -17.06 -6.59
C ASN A 178 -6.38 -16.17 -5.63
N ALA A 179 -6.43 -14.85 -5.83
CA ALA A 179 -5.77 -13.90 -4.96
C ALA A 179 -6.31 -13.98 -3.52
N LEU A 180 -7.64 -14.05 -3.37
CA LEU A 180 -8.27 -14.15 -2.05
C LEU A 180 -8.04 -15.50 -1.38
N LYS A 181 -7.97 -16.61 -2.14
CA LYS A 181 -7.52 -17.90 -1.60
C LYS A 181 -6.07 -17.85 -1.11
N ALA A 182 -5.19 -17.16 -1.82
CA ALA A 182 -3.79 -17.04 -1.44
C ALA A 182 -3.60 -16.30 -0.11
N ILE A 183 -4.47 -15.34 0.25
CA ILE A 183 -4.42 -14.66 1.56
C ILE A 183 -5.10 -15.45 2.68
N GLU A 184 -5.95 -16.45 2.37
CA GLU A 184 -6.55 -17.36 3.34
C GLU A 184 -5.58 -18.43 3.83
N SER A 185 -4.61 -18.81 3.01
CA SER A 185 -3.72 -19.96 3.24
C SER A 185 -2.44 -19.61 4.01
N GLN A 186 -2.34 -18.41 4.58
CA GLN A 186 -1.12 -17.92 5.26
C GLN A 186 -1.21 -17.97 6.78
#